data_611f410520627b6c6b341428ed767a65
#
_entry.id   611f410520627b6c6b341428ed767a65
#
_cell.length_a   1.000
_cell.length_b   1.000
_cell.length_c   1.000
_cell.angle_alpha   90.00
_cell.angle_beta   90.00
_cell.angle_gamma   90.00
#
_symmetry.space_group_name_H-M   'P 1'
#
loop_
_entity.id
_entity.type
_entity.pdbx_description
1 polymer ?
#
loop_
_entity_poly.entity_id
_entity_poly.type
_entity_poly.pdbx_seq_one_letter_code
_entity_poly.pdbx_strand_id
1 'polypeptide(L)'
;DAVVNQGAPLNSCVPGKAAVAAEIGKIMGREVGGESIRKVAQLHCNGTFDNAKAKYEYKGVFDCHLAVTQFGGPSYCSFGCIGLGSCERACPFDAIHIGENRLPVVNTSACVGCGVCANQCPQKVLTIVPINKRVHVRCNNRAKGKEAREECASSCISCGLCAKVCPEGAIQMIDNKVGSISMIDYDKCTGCGTCVAKCPRKCIHLDPPIDPELVP
;
A
#
# COMPACT_ATOMS: atom_id res chain seq x y z
N ASP A 1 -19.41 20.72 1.78
CA ASP A 1 -20.67 20.26 1.21
C ASP A 1 -21.09 18.90 1.78
N ALA A 2 -20.27 17.84 1.71
CA ALA A 2 -20.62 16.50 2.19
C ALA A 2 -20.98 16.46 3.70
N VAL A 3 -20.26 17.18 4.54
CA VAL A 3 -20.51 17.23 5.99
C VAL A 3 -21.82 17.97 6.29
N VAL A 4 -22.07 19.08 5.59
CA VAL A 4 -23.24 19.94 5.83
C VAL A 4 -24.53 19.35 5.26
N ASN A 5 -24.48 18.89 4.00
CA ASN A 5 -25.67 18.54 3.22
C ASN A 5 -25.93 17.03 3.14
N GLN A 6 -24.90 16.19 3.36
CA GLN A 6 -24.99 14.73 3.19
C GLN A 6 -24.75 13.95 4.48
N GLY A 7 -24.57 14.64 5.61
CA GLY A 7 -24.35 13.99 6.90
C GLY A 7 -23.05 13.24 7.05
N ALA A 8 -22.04 13.53 6.20
CA ALA A 8 -20.73 12.88 6.29
C ALA A 8 -20.09 13.12 7.68
N PRO A 9 -19.25 12.20 8.16
CA PRO A 9 -18.54 12.35 9.43
C PRO A 9 -17.71 13.64 9.49
N LEU A 10 -17.65 14.31 10.63
CA LEU A 10 -16.92 15.56 10.83
C LEU A 10 -15.40 15.42 10.57
N ASN A 11 -14.86 14.22 10.79
CA ASN A 11 -13.46 13.84 10.54
C ASN A 11 -13.17 13.42 9.09
N SER A 12 -14.06 13.71 8.14
CA SER A 12 -13.86 13.40 6.71
C SER A 12 -12.72 14.19 6.06
N CYS A 13 -12.29 15.31 6.65
CA CYS A 13 -11.16 16.08 6.17
C CYS A 13 -9.84 15.44 6.64
N VAL A 14 -9.32 14.48 5.87
CA VAL A 14 -8.09 13.73 6.21
C VAL A 14 -6.88 14.65 6.48
N PRO A 15 -6.57 15.67 5.64
CA PRO A 15 -5.47 16.60 5.89
C PRO A 15 -5.64 17.45 7.15
N GLY A 16 -6.88 17.82 7.47
CA GLY A 16 -7.20 18.70 8.60
C GLY A 16 -7.10 18.04 9.97
N LYS A 17 -7.04 16.71 9.99
CA LYS A 17 -6.92 15.89 11.22
C LYS A 17 -7.99 16.28 12.30
N ALA A 18 -7.71 15.93 13.55
CA ALA A 18 -8.61 16.18 14.68
C ALA A 18 -8.89 17.66 14.93
N ALA A 19 -7.93 18.54 14.68
CA ALA A 19 -8.10 19.98 14.90
C ALA A 19 -9.20 20.58 14.04
N VAL A 20 -9.17 20.31 12.72
CA VAL A 20 -10.22 20.78 11.80
C VAL A 20 -11.56 20.11 12.09
N ALA A 21 -11.57 18.81 12.42
CA ALA A 21 -12.78 18.12 12.80
C ALA A 21 -13.45 18.76 14.05
N ALA A 22 -12.65 19.14 15.05
CA ALA A 22 -13.14 19.81 16.25
C ALA A 22 -13.73 21.19 15.93
N GLU A 23 -13.09 22.00 15.08
CA GLU A 23 -13.63 23.29 14.64
C GLU A 23 -14.94 23.14 13.86
N ILE A 24 -15.01 22.18 12.92
CA ILE A 24 -16.24 21.87 12.20
C ILE A 24 -17.33 21.43 13.18
N GLY A 25 -16.98 20.60 14.18
CA GLY A 25 -17.91 20.16 15.23
C GLY A 25 -18.50 21.30 16.02
N LYS A 26 -17.66 22.28 16.43
CA LYS A 26 -18.14 23.51 17.11
C LYS A 26 -19.11 24.31 16.24
N ILE A 27 -18.79 24.51 14.98
CA ILE A 27 -19.62 25.28 14.03
C ILE A 27 -20.95 24.56 13.78
N MET A 28 -20.93 23.24 13.67
CA MET A 28 -22.11 22.41 13.36
C MET A 28 -22.94 22.03 14.59
N GLY A 29 -22.48 22.33 15.82
CA GLY A 29 -23.09 21.88 17.05
C GLY A 29 -23.18 20.36 17.21
N ARG A 30 -22.19 19.62 16.62
CA ARG A 30 -22.14 18.17 16.64
C ARG A 30 -20.82 17.70 17.27
N GLU A 31 -20.91 16.65 18.09
CA GLU A 31 -19.69 16.03 18.63
C GLU A 31 -18.90 15.30 17.53
N VAL A 32 -17.58 15.44 17.58
CA VAL A 32 -16.67 14.70 16.70
C VAL A 32 -16.69 13.25 17.16
N GLY A 33 -17.22 12.36 16.35
CA GLY A 33 -17.18 10.92 16.64
C GLY A 33 -15.75 10.43 16.72
N GLY A 34 -15.48 9.57 17.71
CA GLY A 34 -14.23 8.93 18.16
C GLY A 34 -12.93 9.15 17.40
N GLU A 35 -11.81 9.00 18.09
CA GLU A 35 -10.46 9.09 17.51
C GLU A 35 -10.31 8.12 16.34
N SER A 36 -10.12 8.64 15.13
CA SER A 36 -9.82 7.80 13.99
C SER A 36 -8.31 7.53 13.95
N ILE A 37 -7.92 6.26 13.99
CA ILE A 37 -6.52 5.86 13.82
C ILE A 37 -5.99 6.48 12.52
N ARG A 38 -4.89 7.22 12.63
CA ARG A 38 -4.21 7.81 11.50
C ARG A 38 -3.88 6.75 10.44
N LYS A 39 -4.07 7.10 9.17
CA LYS A 39 -3.77 6.22 8.04
C LYS A 39 -2.60 6.77 7.23
N VAL A 40 -1.85 5.87 6.60
CA VAL A 40 -0.70 6.20 5.75
C VAL A 40 -0.70 5.34 4.49
N ALA A 41 0.00 5.81 3.46
CA ALA A 41 0.19 5.01 2.26
C ALA A 41 1.15 3.86 2.53
N GLN A 42 0.82 2.67 2.04
CA GLN A 42 1.62 1.45 2.14
C GLN A 42 1.89 0.89 0.75
N LEU A 43 3.16 0.54 0.49
CA LEU A 43 3.58 -0.09 -0.76
C LEU A 43 3.43 -1.62 -0.69
N HIS A 44 2.76 -2.20 -1.68
CA HIS A 44 2.61 -3.64 -1.89
C HIS A 44 3.47 -4.13 -3.07
N CYS A 45 4.75 -3.82 -3.06
CA CYS A 45 5.73 -4.31 -4.01
C CYS A 45 7.12 -4.33 -3.40
N ASN A 46 7.89 -5.38 -3.66
CA ASN A 46 9.30 -5.48 -3.31
C ASN A 46 10.16 -5.79 -4.55
N GLY A 47 9.66 -5.36 -5.72
CA GLY A 47 10.33 -5.53 -7.01
C GLY A 47 11.40 -4.47 -7.25
N THR A 48 12.49 -4.51 -6.48
CA THR A 48 13.69 -3.70 -6.68
C THR A 48 14.37 -4.04 -8.00
N PHE A 49 15.41 -3.31 -8.39
CA PHE A 49 16.25 -3.66 -9.56
C PHE A 49 16.80 -5.08 -9.46
N ASP A 50 17.18 -5.54 -8.25
CA ASP A 50 17.74 -6.88 -8.03
C ASP A 50 16.69 -7.99 -8.04
N ASN A 51 15.47 -7.67 -7.60
CA ASN A 51 14.41 -8.66 -7.44
C ASN A 51 13.57 -8.88 -8.69
N ALA A 52 13.22 -7.80 -9.40
CA ALA A 52 12.34 -7.84 -10.56
C ALA A 52 13.12 -7.86 -11.86
N LYS A 53 12.87 -8.86 -12.71
CA LYS A 53 13.47 -8.93 -14.03
C LYS A 53 12.90 -7.84 -14.95
N ALA A 54 13.78 -7.14 -15.65
CA ALA A 54 13.42 -6.20 -16.70
C ALA A 54 13.15 -6.91 -18.03
N LYS A 55 12.12 -6.49 -18.76
CA LYS A 55 11.85 -6.90 -20.16
C LYS A 55 12.69 -6.09 -21.12
N TYR A 56 12.82 -4.79 -20.85
CA TYR A 56 13.54 -3.81 -21.66
C TYR A 56 13.94 -2.62 -20.80
N GLU A 57 14.88 -1.83 -21.28
CA GLU A 57 15.23 -0.53 -20.72
C GLU A 57 14.20 0.51 -21.20
N TYR A 58 13.50 1.14 -20.28
CA TYR A 58 12.54 2.18 -20.61
C TYR A 58 13.24 3.53 -20.80
N LYS A 59 13.09 4.12 -22.00
CA LYS A 59 13.66 5.44 -22.37
C LYS A 59 12.57 6.45 -22.77
N GLY A 60 11.39 6.30 -22.22
CA GLY A 60 10.25 7.19 -22.50
C GLY A 60 10.08 8.28 -21.45
N VAL A 61 8.91 8.92 -21.50
CA VAL A 61 8.49 9.92 -20.51
C VAL A 61 8.39 9.29 -19.13
N PHE A 62 8.90 9.95 -18.10
CA PHE A 62 8.83 9.50 -16.71
C PHE A 62 7.39 9.56 -16.17
N ASP A 63 6.53 8.69 -16.71
CA ASP A 63 5.14 8.54 -16.28
C ASP A 63 4.73 7.07 -16.27
N CYS A 64 4.17 6.62 -15.13
CA CYS A 64 3.79 5.22 -14.95
C CYS A 64 2.62 4.81 -15.83
N HIS A 65 1.67 5.71 -16.13
CA HIS A 65 0.53 5.40 -16.99
C HIS A 65 0.98 5.17 -18.43
N LEU A 66 1.87 6.04 -18.94
CA LEU A 66 2.43 5.88 -20.28
C LEU A 66 3.29 4.62 -20.39
N ALA A 67 4.12 4.34 -19.39
CA ALA A 67 4.97 3.16 -19.40
C ALA A 67 4.16 1.84 -19.40
N VAL A 68 3.04 1.79 -18.69
CA VAL A 68 2.17 0.60 -18.66
C VAL A 68 1.54 0.31 -20.02
N THR A 69 1.25 1.31 -20.85
CA THR A 69 0.71 1.09 -22.19
C THR A 69 1.68 0.35 -23.11
N GLN A 70 2.98 0.38 -22.79
CA GLN A 70 4.01 -0.34 -23.53
C GLN A 70 4.20 -1.73 -22.91
N PHE A 71 3.52 -2.72 -23.46
CA PHE A 71 3.63 -4.14 -23.06
C PHE A 71 3.42 -4.41 -21.56
N GLY A 72 2.62 -3.60 -20.85
CA GLY A 72 2.36 -3.73 -19.41
C GLY A 72 3.50 -3.23 -18.53
N GLY A 73 4.44 -2.44 -19.07
CA GLY A 73 5.58 -1.86 -18.37
C GLY A 73 6.90 -2.61 -18.57
N PRO A 74 8.01 -2.01 -18.10
CA PRO A 74 9.37 -2.48 -18.38
C PRO A 74 9.79 -3.75 -17.61
N SER A 75 8.98 -4.21 -16.65
CA SER A 75 9.26 -5.40 -15.84
C SER A 75 8.47 -6.60 -16.33
N TYR A 76 9.01 -7.83 -16.15
CA TYR A 76 8.27 -9.06 -16.42
C TYR A 76 7.01 -9.16 -15.56
N CYS A 77 7.07 -8.76 -14.29
CA CYS A 77 5.90 -8.68 -13.44
C CYS A 77 4.99 -7.52 -13.86
N SER A 78 3.87 -7.84 -14.51
CA SER A 78 2.88 -6.87 -14.97
C SER A 78 2.05 -6.23 -13.85
N PHE A 79 2.24 -6.66 -12.60
CA PHE A 79 1.53 -6.16 -11.42
C PHE A 79 2.42 -5.35 -10.47
N GLY A 80 3.73 -5.27 -10.77
CA GLY A 80 4.72 -4.63 -9.94
C GLY A 80 4.78 -3.11 -10.10
N CYS A 81 5.48 -2.46 -9.20
CA CYS A 81 5.78 -1.03 -9.31
C CYS A 81 6.59 -0.75 -10.58
N ILE A 82 6.20 0.29 -11.32
CA ILE A 82 6.92 0.76 -12.51
C ILE A 82 8.18 1.55 -12.13
N GLY A 83 8.13 2.32 -11.03
CA GLY A 83 9.26 3.07 -10.50
C GLY A 83 9.53 4.42 -11.16
N LEU A 84 8.59 4.98 -11.92
CA LEU A 84 8.74 6.25 -12.64
C LEU A 84 8.17 7.48 -11.91
N GLY A 85 7.81 7.38 -10.62
CA GLY A 85 7.51 8.51 -9.75
C GLY A 85 6.18 9.23 -9.98
N SER A 86 5.18 8.65 -10.71
CA SER A 86 3.88 9.31 -10.85
C SER A 86 3.17 9.53 -9.51
N CYS A 87 3.38 8.65 -8.51
CA CYS A 87 2.87 8.80 -7.16
C CYS A 87 3.57 9.90 -6.36
N GLU A 88 4.88 10.08 -6.56
CA GLU A 88 5.70 11.14 -5.95
C GLU A 88 5.24 12.51 -6.45
N ARG A 89 5.18 12.71 -7.75
CA ARG A 89 4.72 13.98 -8.36
C ARG A 89 3.28 14.34 -8.01
N ALA A 90 2.44 13.34 -7.72
CA ALA A 90 1.06 13.58 -7.35
C ALA A 90 0.84 13.86 -5.87
N CYS A 91 1.86 13.69 -5.00
CA CYS A 91 1.73 13.87 -3.56
C CYS A 91 1.72 15.34 -3.18
N PRO A 92 0.60 15.90 -2.67
CA PRO A 92 0.54 17.32 -2.29
C PRO A 92 1.27 17.63 -0.97
N PHE A 93 1.76 16.58 -0.27
CA PHE A 93 2.42 16.71 1.04
C PHE A 93 3.89 16.33 0.99
N ASP A 94 4.46 16.11 -0.19
CA ASP A 94 5.84 15.68 -0.38
C ASP A 94 6.24 14.50 0.54
N ALA A 95 5.30 13.57 0.72
CA ALA A 95 5.42 12.47 1.68
C ALA A 95 5.82 11.14 1.03
N ILE A 96 6.09 11.10 -0.27
CA ILE A 96 6.47 9.89 -0.99
C ILE A 96 7.50 10.21 -2.05
N HIS A 97 8.63 9.48 -2.04
CA HIS A 97 9.75 9.68 -2.95
C HIS A 97 10.18 8.33 -3.55
N ILE A 98 10.71 8.36 -4.76
CA ILE A 98 11.30 7.16 -5.36
C ILE A 98 12.71 6.98 -4.81
N GLY A 99 12.93 5.88 -4.11
CA GLY A 99 14.25 5.50 -3.59
C GLY A 99 15.19 4.96 -4.67
N GLU A 100 16.46 4.82 -4.31
CA GLU A 100 17.54 4.32 -5.19
C GLU A 100 17.22 2.96 -5.83
N ASN A 101 16.44 2.13 -5.16
CA ASN A 101 16.02 0.82 -5.64
C ASN A 101 14.76 0.84 -6.52
N ARG A 102 14.35 2.00 -7.04
CA ARG A 102 13.16 2.29 -7.87
C ARG A 102 11.80 2.20 -7.15
N LEU A 103 11.76 1.82 -5.90
CA LEU A 103 10.50 1.69 -5.17
C LEU A 103 10.17 2.98 -4.43
N PRO A 104 8.88 3.37 -4.35
CA PRO A 104 8.48 4.51 -3.54
C PRO A 104 8.70 4.23 -2.04
N VAL A 105 9.28 5.21 -1.38
CA VAL A 105 9.47 5.27 0.08
C VAL A 105 8.49 6.31 0.63
N VAL A 106 7.72 5.95 1.63
CA VAL A 106 6.73 6.82 2.26
C VAL A 106 7.29 7.37 3.57
N ASN A 107 7.37 8.69 3.66
CA ASN A 107 7.59 9.37 4.93
C ASN A 107 6.29 9.37 5.74
N THR A 108 6.21 8.48 6.72
CA THR A 108 4.99 8.29 7.54
C THR A 108 4.68 9.50 8.42
N SER A 109 5.67 10.32 8.79
CA SER A 109 5.43 11.54 9.57
C SER A 109 4.75 12.64 8.75
N ALA A 110 5.10 12.78 7.48
CA ALA A 110 4.48 13.74 6.55
C ALA A 110 3.18 13.20 5.91
N CYS A 111 3.05 11.88 5.74
CA CYS A 111 1.91 11.28 5.08
C CYS A 111 0.61 11.45 5.89
N VAL A 112 -0.42 11.99 5.27
CA VAL A 112 -1.75 12.17 5.88
C VAL A 112 -2.77 11.11 5.45
N GLY A 113 -2.39 10.14 4.58
CA GLY A 113 -3.28 9.07 4.14
C GLY A 113 -4.39 9.51 3.17
N CYS A 114 -4.22 10.61 2.44
CA CYS A 114 -5.24 11.17 1.54
C CYS A 114 -5.59 10.28 0.33
N GLY A 115 -4.77 9.28 -0.01
CA GLY A 115 -5.05 8.32 -1.08
C GLY A 115 -4.68 8.79 -2.49
N VAL A 116 -4.23 10.03 -2.71
CA VAL A 116 -3.88 10.56 -4.05
C VAL A 116 -2.87 9.65 -4.75
N CYS A 117 -1.79 9.24 -4.08
CA CYS A 117 -0.77 8.36 -4.64
C CYS A 117 -1.31 6.96 -5.00
N ALA A 118 -2.26 6.44 -4.22
CA ALA A 118 -2.90 5.15 -4.50
C ALA A 118 -3.81 5.22 -5.73
N ASN A 119 -4.56 6.31 -5.86
CA ASN A 119 -5.41 6.57 -7.03
C ASN A 119 -4.58 6.79 -8.30
N GLN A 120 -3.44 7.48 -8.18
CA GLN A 120 -2.53 7.76 -9.27
C GLN A 120 -1.74 6.52 -9.73
N CYS A 121 -1.68 5.46 -8.94
CA CYS A 121 -0.91 4.27 -9.30
C CYS A 121 -1.65 3.38 -10.31
N PRO A 122 -1.17 3.22 -11.57
CA PRO A 122 -1.82 2.36 -12.56
C PRO A 122 -1.77 0.88 -12.18
N GLN A 123 -0.73 0.46 -11.44
CA GLN A 123 -0.55 -0.91 -10.97
C GLN A 123 -1.26 -1.21 -9.64
N LYS A 124 -1.86 -0.19 -9.00
CA LYS A 124 -2.56 -0.33 -7.71
C LYS A 124 -1.72 -1.01 -6.63
N VAL A 125 -0.41 -0.68 -6.60
CA VAL A 125 0.52 -1.22 -5.59
C VAL A 125 0.61 -0.36 -4.33
N LEU A 126 -0.13 0.72 -4.25
CA LEU A 126 -0.24 1.57 -3.06
C LEU A 126 -1.66 1.47 -2.50
N THR A 127 -1.77 1.30 -1.19
CA THR A 127 -3.04 1.34 -0.46
C THR A 127 -2.90 2.21 0.78
N ILE A 128 -4.03 2.59 1.37
CA ILE A 128 -4.06 3.37 2.60
C ILE A 128 -4.39 2.43 3.75
N VAL A 129 -3.48 2.36 4.73
CA VAL A 129 -3.57 1.44 5.87
C VAL A 129 -3.48 2.20 7.20
N PRO A 130 -4.02 1.66 8.29
CA PRO A 130 -3.81 2.24 9.63
C PRO A 130 -2.33 2.23 9.98
N ILE A 131 -1.83 3.35 10.52
CA ILE A 131 -0.40 3.53 10.82
C ILE A 131 0.11 2.53 11.87
N ASN A 132 -0.73 2.09 12.78
CA ASN A 132 -0.39 1.13 13.83
C ASN A 132 -0.26 -0.33 13.33
N LYS A 133 -0.54 -0.59 12.07
CA LYS A 133 -0.38 -1.94 11.47
C LYS A 133 0.99 -2.08 10.84
N ARG A 134 1.73 -3.11 11.26
CA ARG A 134 3.15 -3.28 10.94
C ARG A 134 3.44 -4.45 9.99
N VAL A 135 2.51 -5.38 9.82
CA VAL A 135 2.70 -6.54 8.95
C VAL A 135 2.05 -6.28 7.60
N HIS A 136 2.85 -6.35 6.52
CA HIS A 136 2.39 -6.02 5.18
C HIS A 136 2.84 -7.05 4.15
N VAL A 137 1.95 -7.44 3.24
CA VAL A 137 2.31 -8.21 2.06
C VAL A 137 2.89 -7.24 1.03
N ARG A 138 4.19 -7.31 0.78
CA ARG A 138 4.89 -6.46 -0.20
C ARG A 138 4.97 -7.14 -1.56
N CYS A 139 3.84 -7.58 -2.07
CA CYS A 139 3.72 -8.15 -3.41
C CYS A 139 2.28 -8.01 -3.91
N ASN A 140 2.13 -7.60 -5.16
CA ASN A 140 0.85 -7.50 -5.87
C ASN A 140 0.79 -8.47 -7.08
N ASN A 141 1.78 -9.35 -7.22
CA ASN A 141 1.81 -10.32 -8.30
C ASN A 141 0.67 -11.34 -8.15
N ARG A 142 -0.03 -11.61 -9.23
CA ARG A 142 -1.17 -12.53 -9.29
C ARG A 142 -0.84 -13.85 -9.98
N ALA A 143 0.35 -13.97 -10.60
CA ALA A 143 0.84 -15.22 -11.16
C ALA A 143 1.09 -16.26 -10.08
N LYS A 144 1.10 -17.55 -10.44
CA LYS A 144 1.25 -18.66 -9.50
C LYS A 144 2.58 -19.39 -9.70
N GLY A 145 3.09 -19.96 -8.63
CA GLY A 145 4.16 -20.96 -8.64
C GLY A 145 5.41 -20.56 -9.42
N LYS A 146 5.69 -21.26 -10.52
CA LYS A 146 6.90 -21.09 -11.32
C LYS A 146 6.94 -19.73 -12.02
N GLU A 147 5.85 -19.33 -12.66
CA GLU A 147 5.74 -18.06 -13.38
C GLU A 147 6.07 -16.87 -12.45
N ALA A 148 5.43 -16.80 -11.28
CA ALA A 148 5.72 -15.76 -10.30
C ALA A 148 7.20 -15.70 -9.87
N ARG A 149 7.86 -16.88 -9.75
CA ARG A 149 9.29 -16.95 -9.39
C ARG A 149 10.19 -16.45 -10.51
N GLU A 150 9.82 -16.70 -11.75
CA GLU A 150 10.61 -16.31 -12.93
C GLU A 150 10.55 -14.79 -13.14
N GLU A 151 9.42 -14.14 -12.79
CA GLU A 151 9.24 -12.70 -12.93
C GLU A 151 9.97 -11.89 -11.86
N CYS A 152 9.98 -12.36 -10.60
CA CYS A 152 10.54 -11.61 -9.48
C CYS A 152 11.03 -12.53 -8.36
N ALA A 153 12.26 -12.32 -7.89
CA ALA A 153 12.87 -13.11 -6.83
C ALA A 153 12.11 -13.01 -5.49
N SER A 154 11.43 -11.88 -5.23
CA SER A 154 10.64 -11.63 -4.01
C SER A 154 9.13 -11.75 -4.24
N SER A 155 8.68 -12.46 -5.27
CA SER A 155 7.24 -12.57 -5.58
C SER A 155 6.51 -13.54 -4.65
N CYS A 156 5.26 -13.21 -4.33
CA CYS A 156 4.30 -14.17 -3.80
C CYS A 156 4.02 -15.25 -4.86
N ILE A 157 4.03 -16.52 -4.47
CA ILE A 157 3.74 -17.66 -5.36
C ILE A 157 2.35 -18.25 -5.10
N SER A 158 1.51 -17.54 -4.39
CA SER A 158 0.12 -17.95 -4.07
C SER A 158 0.04 -19.30 -3.33
N CYS A 159 1.02 -19.64 -2.49
CA CYS A 159 1.06 -20.94 -1.80
C CYS A 159 0.09 -21.07 -0.62
N GLY A 160 -0.51 -19.98 -0.14
CA GLY A 160 -1.48 -19.97 0.94
C GLY A 160 -0.94 -20.26 2.35
N LEU A 161 0.38 -20.48 2.52
CA LEU A 161 0.95 -20.78 3.84
C LEU A 161 0.67 -19.71 4.88
N CYS A 162 0.76 -18.43 4.48
CA CYS A 162 0.51 -17.29 5.38
C CYS A 162 -0.93 -17.30 5.93
N ALA A 163 -1.92 -17.67 5.10
CA ALA A 163 -3.30 -17.77 5.52
C ALA A 163 -3.52 -18.95 6.49
N LYS A 164 -2.87 -20.10 6.22
CA LYS A 164 -2.98 -21.30 7.07
C LYS A 164 -2.38 -21.12 8.46
N VAL A 165 -1.32 -20.33 8.60
CA VAL A 165 -0.61 -20.13 9.87
C VAL A 165 -1.07 -18.91 10.65
N CYS A 166 -1.98 -18.11 10.10
CA CYS A 166 -2.46 -16.91 10.77
C CYS A 166 -3.43 -17.29 11.91
N PRO A 167 -3.10 -17.04 13.19
CA PRO A 167 -3.96 -17.43 14.31
C PRO A 167 -5.30 -16.68 14.31
N GLU A 168 -5.31 -15.44 13.81
CA GLU A 168 -6.50 -14.58 13.75
C GLU A 168 -7.31 -14.75 12.46
N GLY A 169 -6.88 -15.63 11.54
CA GLY A 169 -7.52 -15.74 10.23
C GLY A 169 -7.54 -14.43 9.42
N ALA A 170 -6.60 -13.52 9.71
CA ALA A 170 -6.54 -12.18 9.12
C ALA A 170 -6.01 -12.17 7.68
N ILE A 171 -5.53 -13.30 7.15
CA ILE A 171 -4.98 -13.38 5.80
C ILE A 171 -5.89 -14.22 4.92
N GLN A 172 -6.31 -13.63 3.82
CA GLN A 172 -7.14 -14.28 2.82
C GLN A 172 -6.41 -14.37 1.49
N MET A 173 -6.63 -15.47 0.78
CA MET A 173 -6.21 -15.63 -0.63
C MET A 173 -7.37 -15.19 -1.52
N ILE A 174 -7.20 -14.06 -2.20
CA ILE A 174 -8.22 -13.53 -3.11
C ILE A 174 -7.93 -14.05 -4.52
N ASP A 175 -8.77 -14.95 -4.97
CA ASP A 175 -8.72 -15.46 -6.34
C ASP A 175 -9.33 -14.47 -7.33
N ASN A 176 -8.73 -14.38 -8.50
CA ASN A 176 -9.24 -13.63 -9.64
C ASN A 176 -8.94 -14.38 -10.94
N LYS A 177 -9.38 -13.83 -12.11
CA LYS A 177 -9.24 -14.50 -13.41
C LYS A 177 -7.78 -14.82 -13.79
N VAL A 178 -6.80 -14.11 -13.24
CA VAL A 178 -5.36 -14.26 -13.57
C VAL A 178 -4.66 -15.19 -12.58
N GLY A 179 -5.02 -15.11 -11.30
CA GLY A 179 -4.38 -15.90 -10.24
C GLY A 179 -4.92 -15.54 -8.86
N SER A 180 -4.09 -15.63 -7.82
CA SER A 180 -4.50 -15.27 -6.47
C SER A 180 -3.48 -14.40 -5.77
N ILE A 181 -3.96 -13.50 -4.92
CA ILE A 181 -3.15 -12.60 -4.12
C ILE A 181 -3.47 -12.79 -2.65
N SER A 182 -2.44 -12.71 -1.82
CA SER A 182 -2.58 -12.71 -0.37
C SER A 182 -2.90 -11.30 0.12
N MET A 183 -4.00 -11.13 0.82
CA MET A 183 -4.43 -9.85 1.41
C MET A 183 -4.59 -9.98 2.91
N ILE A 184 -4.21 -8.92 3.65
CA ILE A 184 -4.35 -8.84 5.10
C ILE A 184 -5.59 -7.98 5.42
N ASP A 185 -6.48 -8.56 6.20
CA ASP A 185 -7.54 -7.84 6.89
C ASP A 185 -6.93 -7.15 8.11
N TYR A 186 -6.74 -5.83 8.02
CA TYR A 186 -6.10 -5.06 9.07
C TYR A 186 -6.96 -4.90 10.33
N ASP A 187 -8.27 -5.14 10.25
CA ASP A 187 -9.13 -5.10 11.44
C ASP A 187 -8.88 -6.33 12.32
N LYS A 188 -8.60 -7.48 11.72
CA LYS A 188 -8.28 -8.73 12.42
C LYS A 188 -6.81 -8.90 12.77
N CYS A 189 -5.91 -8.26 12.01
CA CYS A 189 -4.47 -8.47 12.16
C CYS A 189 -3.94 -7.88 13.47
N THR A 190 -3.36 -8.73 14.32
CA THR A 190 -2.73 -8.35 15.59
C THR A 190 -1.24 -7.97 15.46
N GLY A 191 -0.64 -8.18 14.26
CA GLY A 191 0.77 -7.87 14.03
C GLY A 191 1.76 -8.90 14.59
N CYS A 192 1.34 -10.10 14.91
CA CYS A 192 2.15 -11.15 15.56
C CYS A 192 3.37 -11.64 14.75
N GLY A 193 3.44 -11.39 13.45
CA GLY A 193 4.57 -11.72 12.59
C GLY A 193 4.70 -13.20 12.18
N THR A 194 3.81 -14.10 12.62
CA THR A 194 3.88 -15.54 12.28
C THR A 194 3.93 -15.80 10.78
N CYS A 195 3.15 -15.05 9.99
CA CYS A 195 3.13 -15.14 8.54
C CYS A 195 4.44 -14.66 7.89
N VAL A 196 5.14 -13.72 8.50
CA VAL A 196 6.46 -13.23 8.04
C VAL A 196 7.48 -14.35 8.14
N ALA A 197 7.57 -15.01 9.31
CA ALA A 197 8.51 -16.10 9.56
C ALA A 197 8.28 -17.33 8.66
N LYS A 198 7.03 -17.57 8.28
CA LYS A 198 6.63 -18.75 7.47
C LYS A 198 6.61 -18.47 5.96
N CYS A 199 6.78 -17.24 5.50
CA CYS A 199 6.75 -16.94 4.08
C CYS A 199 8.03 -17.43 3.37
N PRO A 200 7.94 -18.44 2.47
CA PRO A 200 9.12 -19.00 1.79
C PRO A 200 9.73 -18.03 0.78
N ARG A 201 8.98 -16.99 0.39
CA ARG A 201 9.41 -15.97 -0.58
C ARG A 201 9.80 -14.64 0.09
N LYS A 202 9.69 -14.57 1.40
CA LYS A 202 9.99 -13.36 2.18
C LYS A 202 9.33 -12.09 1.61
N CYS A 203 8.11 -12.24 1.06
CA CYS A 203 7.33 -11.13 0.51
C CYS A 203 6.37 -10.50 1.53
N ILE A 204 6.33 -11.01 2.76
CA ILE A 204 5.60 -10.42 3.88
C ILE A 204 6.64 -9.82 4.82
N HIS A 205 6.47 -8.55 5.17
CA HIS A 205 7.41 -7.81 5.99
C HIS A 205 6.75 -7.38 7.29
N LEU A 206 7.55 -7.34 8.36
CA LEU A 206 7.22 -6.72 9.62
C LEU A 206 8.00 -5.39 9.66
N ASP A 207 7.30 -4.29 9.56
CA ASP A 207 7.91 -2.98 9.62
C ASP A 207 8.33 -2.65 11.08
N PRO A 208 9.36 -1.81 11.28
CA PRO A 208 9.81 -1.42 12.62
C PRO A 208 8.66 -0.79 13.43
N PRO A 209 8.77 -0.75 14.75
CA PRO A 209 7.85 0.01 15.58
C PRO A 209 7.77 1.46 15.09
N ILE A 210 6.56 1.98 15.05
CA ILE A 210 6.31 3.37 14.69
C ILE A 210 6.52 4.20 15.96
N ASP A 211 7.03 5.41 15.77
CA ASP A 211 7.15 6.39 16.83
C ASP A 211 5.78 6.56 17.52
N PRO A 212 5.69 6.37 18.84
CA PRO A 212 4.43 6.53 19.58
C PRO A 212 3.77 7.90 19.40
N GLU A 213 4.56 8.95 19.14
CA GLU A 213 4.03 10.31 18.89
C GLU A 213 3.27 10.42 17.55
N LEU A 214 3.46 9.47 16.63
CA LEU A 214 2.75 9.42 15.35
C LEU A 214 1.44 8.63 15.42
N VAL A 215 1.21 7.91 16.49
CA VAL A 215 -0.01 7.13 16.75
C VAL A 215 -0.79 7.89 17.80
N PRO A 216 -1.94 8.48 17.46
CA PRO A 216 -2.78 9.14 18.45
C PRO A 216 -3.34 8.16 19.47
#